data_7e48045d7e12b5c37362873cbb0f52ca
#
_entry.id   7e48045d7e12b5c37362873cbb0f52ca
#
_cell.length_a   1.000
_cell.length_b   1.000
_cell.length_c   1.000
_cell.angle_alpha   90.00
_cell.angle_beta   90.00
_cell.angle_gamma   90.00
#
_symmetry.space_group_name_H-M   'P 1'
#
loop_
_entity.id
_entity.type
_entity.pdbx_description
1 polymer ?
#
loop_
_entity_poly.entity_id
_entity_poly.type
_entity_poly.pdbx_seq_one_letter_code
_entity_poly.pdbx_strand_id
1 'polypeptide(L)'
;MKTLRFAAATAALLASAALPALAYAQAAPSAPAHAAAPTVVKSVKVAPGGLYEIVFNPADSTVLVAAVGPRGETRGAVARLNADLTPGAAIDVSANPLYGLGFNSRTQILYGTATRSGSVDAVDVRTGQVVAHITDGDDDSAHVREAVVDEQRNKVYVTIVGGDAGDASRPNQVWVIDGATHSLERKIDVPVGGVTGAALDVENNRLFVTGMSSADVAAIDLATGEATGLWPTGSERPTNVAFDARGDRLFVASQGSGDLTVMNAADGAIIKKTPTGEGALSVAYNPGNDQIYVANRQAGTVTVVGGADYAVLANLQTGTFPQTIAIDPATNAVYVTNKARGLPRNAPAGTPVPVDPAGDTVTLIRP
;
A
#
# COMPACT_ATOMS: atom_id res chain seq x y z
N MET A 1 66.95 80.95 -18.67
CA MET A 1 67.73 80.30 -17.63
C MET A 1 66.75 79.75 -16.61
N LYS A 2 66.45 78.41 -16.61
CA LYS A 2 65.62 77.77 -15.63
C LYS A 2 66.31 76.40 -15.27
N THR A 3 66.69 76.32 -14.05
CA THR A 3 67.36 75.16 -13.47
C THR A 3 66.40 73.98 -13.22
N LEU A 4 66.70 72.86 -13.76
CA LEU A 4 66.05 71.59 -13.46
C LEU A 4 66.65 70.98 -12.17
N ARG A 5 65.77 70.59 -11.22
CA ARG A 5 66.11 69.79 -10.04
C ARG A 5 65.70 68.39 -10.29
N PHE A 6 66.63 67.43 -10.18
CA PHE A 6 66.35 66.03 -10.17
C PHE A 6 65.97 65.53 -8.71
N ALA A 7 64.86 64.87 -8.59
CA ALA A 7 64.45 64.18 -7.36
C ALA A 7 64.77 62.64 -7.50
N ALA A 8 65.57 62.15 -6.61
CA ALA A 8 65.83 60.73 -6.56
C ALA A 8 64.71 59.99 -5.82
N ALA A 9 64.10 58.96 -6.43
CA ALA A 9 63.12 58.10 -5.84
C ALA A 9 63.81 56.86 -5.27
N THR A 10 63.70 56.65 -3.96
CA THR A 10 64.15 55.45 -3.26
C THR A 10 63.06 54.38 -3.37
N ALA A 11 63.32 53.27 -4.00
CA ALA A 11 62.41 52.12 -4.05
C ALA A 11 62.60 51.26 -2.79
N ALA A 12 61.55 51.12 -1.97
CA ALA A 12 61.47 50.18 -0.88
C ALA A 12 60.92 48.82 -1.37
N LEU A 13 61.71 47.75 -1.29
CA LEU A 13 61.23 46.40 -1.53
C LEU A 13 60.43 45.92 -0.32
N LEU A 14 59.13 45.71 -0.51
CA LEU A 14 58.26 44.96 0.43
C LEU A 14 58.33 43.46 0.09
N ALA A 15 58.95 42.69 0.94
CA ALA A 15 58.91 41.22 0.88
C ALA A 15 57.57 40.75 1.44
N SER A 16 56.66 40.26 0.60
CA SER A 16 55.43 39.60 1.01
C SER A 16 55.70 38.13 1.40
N ALA A 17 55.60 37.80 2.67
CA ALA A 17 55.60 36.44 3.13
C ALA A 17 54.26 35.80 2.83
N ALA A 18 54.21 34.84 1.93
CA ALA A 18 53.05 34.00 1.65
C ALA A 18 52.89 32.97 2.78
N LEU A 19 51.82 33.09 3.56
CA LEU A 19 51.36 32.06 4.50
C LEU A 19 50.76 30.88 3.71
N PRO A 20 51.05 29.63 4.05
CA PRO A 20 50.40 28.50 3.41
C PRO A 20 48.93 28.47 3.82
N ALA A 21 47.99 28.51 2.85
CA ALA A 21 46.57 28.27 3.06
C ALA A 21 46.40 26.78 3.46
N LEU A 22 46.01 26.54 4.71
CA LEU A 22 45.52 25.25 5.17
C LEU A 22 44.18 25.01 4.48
N ALA A 23 44.18 24.17 3.43
CA ALA A 23 42.99 23.63 2.83
C ALA A 23 42.30 22.71 3.85
N TYR A 24 41.27 23.18 4.52
CA TYR A 24 40.32 22.31 5.21
C TYR A 24 39.62 21.47 4.14
N ALA A 25 40.02 20.19 4.03
CA ALA A 25 39.25 19.20 3.31
C ALA A 25 37.88 19.08 4.02
N GLN A 26 36.87 19.68 3.45
CA GLN A 26 35.48 19.48 3.89
C GLN A 26 35.18 18.01 3.63
N ALA A 27 35.03 17.21 4.69
CA ALA A 27 34.57 15.83 4.57
C ALA A 27 33.25 15.85 3.81
N ALA A 28 33.15 15.07 2.75
CA ALA A 28 31.88 14.86 2.06
C ALA A 28 30.83 14.46 3.09
N PRO A 29 29.59 14.98 3.01
CA PRO A 29 28.53 14.54 3.91
C PRO A 29 28.42 13.02 3.82
N SER A 30 28.55 12.35 4.96
CA SER A 30 28.33 10.91 5.05
C SER A 30 26.93 10.61 4.51
N ALA A 31 26.81 9.62 3.62
CA ALA A 31 25.51 9.13 3.19
C ALA A 31 24.66 8.85 4.45
N PRO A 32 23.35 9.17 4.42
CA PRO A 32 22.47 8.90 5.55
C PRO A 32 22.63 7.41 5.92
N ALA A 33 22.84 7.15 7.21
CA ALA A 33 22.91 5.79 7.70
C ALA A 33 21.53 5.18 7.50
N HIS A 34 21.39 4.24 6.56
CA HIS A 34 20.17 3.46 6.44
C HIS A 34 19.93 2.70 7.75
N ALA A 35 18.66 2.70 8.22
CA ALA A 35 18.26 1.78 9.28
C ALA A 35 18.66 0.36 8.89
N ALA A 36 18.89 -0.53 9.87
CA ALA A 36 19.23 -1.92 9.61
C ALA A 36 18.25 -2.54 8.62
N ALA A 37 18.77 -3.33 7.67
CA ALA A 37 17.93 -3.97 6.67
C ALA A 37 16.95 -4.93 7.37
N PRO A 38 15.64 -4.84 7.09
CA PRO A 38 14.66 -5.72 7.72
C PRO A 38 14.90 -7.18 7.36
N THR A 39 14.48 -8.08 8.26
CA THR A 39 14.66 -9.53 8.09
C THR A 39 13.37 -10.28 8.32
N VAL A 40 13.21 -11.42 7.62
CA VAL A 40 12.11 -12.37 7.88
C VAL A 40 12.38 -13.08 9.20
N VAL A 41 11.44 -12.98 10.15
CA VAL A 41 11.52 -13.63 11.45
C VAL A 41 10.95 -15.03 11.40
N LYS A 42 9.73 -15.17 10.87
CA LYS A 42 9.03 -16.45 10.69
C LYS A 42 7.84 -16.34 9.76
N SER A 43 7.34 -17.48 9.30
CA SER A 43 6.09 -17.61 8.59
C SER A 43 5.24 -18.71 9.22
N VAL A 44 3.92 -18.50 9.28
CA VAL A 44 2.98 -19.50 9.82
C VAL A 44 1.86 -19.77 8.82
N LYS A 45 1.41 -21.02 8.76
CA LYS A 45 0.23 -21.39 7.99
C LYS A 45 -1.03 -20.86 8.64
N VAL A 46 -2.00 -20.42 7.81
CA VAL A 46 -3.29 -19.88 8.26
C VAL A 46 -4.42 -20.64 7.60
N ALA A 47 -5.32 -21.19 8.42
CA ALA A 47 -6.54 -21.86 7.96
C ALA A 47 -7.70 -20.83 7.88
N PRO A 48 -8.68 -21.05 6.98
CA PRO A 48 -8.83 -22.16 6.05
C PRO A 48 -8.00 -22.08 4.77
N GLY A 49 -7.11 -21.07 4.62
CA GLY A 49 -6.33 -20.81 3.43
C GLY A 49 -7.03 -19.86 2.46
N GLY A 50 -6.46 -19.66 1.27
CA GLY A 50 -6.95 -18.69 0.31
C GLY A 50 -6.79 -17.24 0.80
N LEU A 51 -5.59 -16.90 1.28
CA LEU A 51 -5.34 -15.61 1.93
C LEU A 51 -5.36 -14.45 0.93
N TYR A 52 -5.93 -13.32 1.39
CA TYR A 52 -5.97 -12.06 0.66
C TYR A 52 -5.49 -10.91 1.54
N GLU A 53 -6.38 -10.01 1.95
CA GLU A 53 -6.04 -8.81 2.69
C GLU A 53 -5.63 -9.10 4.14
N ILE A 54 -4.82 -8.20 4.69
CA ILE A 54 -4.38 -8.21 6.08
C ILE A 54 -4.43 -6.79 6.64
N VAL A 55 -4.97 -6.63 7.85
CA VAL A 55 -4.95 -5.36 8.59
C VAL A 55 -4.46 -5.58 10.01
N PHE A 56 -3.87 -4.53 10.60
CA PHE A 56 -3.39 -4.55 11.97
C PHE A 56 -4.39 -3.87 12.89
N ASN A 57 -4.69 -4.49 14.04
CA ASN A 57 -5.49 -3.91 15.11
C ASN A 57 -4.57 -3.39 16.23
N PRO A 58 -4.38 -2.07 16.36
CA PRO A 58 -3.51 -1.51 17.38
C PRO A 58 -4.05 -1.62 18.81
N ALA A 59 -5.36 -1.88 18.99
CA ALA A 59 -5.97 -1.94 20.31
C ALA A 59 -5.57 -3.20 21.10
N ASP A 60 -5.33 -4.31 20.40
CA ASP A 60 -4.95 -5.58 21.00
C ASP A 60 -3.68 -6.19 20.40
N SER A 61 -3.01 -5.46 19.51
CA SER A 61 -1.81 -5.89 18.77
C SER A 61 -2.01 -7.19 18.01
N THR A 62 -3.17 -7.35 17.37
CA THR A 62 -3.47 -8.50 16.51
C THR A 62 -3.47 -8.12 15.04
N VAL A 63 -3.27 -9.10 14.17
CA VAL A 63 -3.52 -8.99 12.73
C VAL A 63 -4.76 -9.78 12.35
N LEU A 64 -5.58 -9.18 11.49
CA LEU A 64 -6.80 -9.77 10.96
C LEU A 64 -6.57 -10.08 9.49
N VAL A 65 -6.83 -11.31 9.08
CA VAL A 65 -6.48 -11.83 7.75
C VAL A 65 -7.72 -12.38 7.06
N ALA A 66 -8.02 -11.89 5.87
CA ALA A 66 -9.05 -12.45 5.00
C ALA A 66 -8.60 -13.83 4.48
N ALA A 67 -9.31 -14.88 4.87
CA ALA A 67 -9.07 -16.27 4.49
C ALA A 67 -10.35 -16.84 3.87
N VAL A 68 -10.45 -16.83 2.53
CA VAL A 68 -11.69 -17.18 1.82
C VAL A 68 -11.89 -18.69 1.62
N GLY A 69 -10.91 -19.49 2.03
CA GLY A 69 -10.89 -20.94 1.80
C GLY A 69 -10.53 -21.33 0.36
N PRO A 70 -10.41 -22.63 0.09
CA PRO A 70 -10.17 -23.14 -1.26
C PRO A 70 -11.33 -22.77 -2.22
N ARG A 71 -11.00 -22.65 -3.50
CA ARG A 71 -12.01 -22.34 -4.51
C ARG A 71 -13.05 -23.46 -4.61
N GLY A 72 -14.32 -23.06 -4.58
CA GLY A 72 -15.47 -23.99 -4.64
C GLY A 72 -15.93 -24.52 -3.28
N GLU A 73 -15.29 -24.09 -2.19
CA GLU A 73 -15.73 -24.40 -0.82
C GLU A 73 -16.35 -23.14 -0.18
N THR A 74 -17.31 -23.38 0.75
CA THR A 74 -17.97 -22.34 1.55
C THR A 74 -17.31 -22.25 2.93
N ARG A 75 -15.99 -21.99 2.94
CA ARG A 75 -15.20 -21.83 4.16
C ARG A 75 -14.51 -20.49 4.13
N GLY A 76 -15.12 -19.49 4.71
CA GLY A 76 -14.53 -18.16 4.84
C GLY A 76 -14.32 -17.79 6.29
N ALA A 77 -13.20 -17.21 6.63
CA ALA A 77 -12.91 -16.70 7.95
C ALA A 77 -12.13 -15.39 7.88
N VAL A 78 -12.28 -14.54 8.91
CA VAL A 78 -11.25 -13.56 9.24
C VAL A 78 -10.37 -14.23 10.32
N ALA A 79 -9.20 -14.72 9.91
CA ALA A 79 -8.26 -15.31 10.82
C ALA A 79 -7.63 -14.21 11.69
N ARG A 80 -7.50 -14.49 13.00
CA ARG A 80 -6.83 -13.61 13.95
C ARG A 80 -5.52 -14.21 14.39
N LEU A 81 -4.45 -13.42 14.32
CA LEU A 81 -3.13 -13.80 14.82
C LEU A 81 -2.65 -12.74 15.80
N ASN A 82 -1.99 -13.15 16.88
CA ASN A 82 -1.27 -12.23 17.75
C ASN A 82 -0.04 -11.64 17.04
N ALA A 83 0.56 -10.59 17.60
CA ALA A 83 1.74 -9.93 17.03
C ALA A 83 2.93 -10.87 16.76
N ASP A 84 3.00 -11.99 17.48
CA ASP A 84 4.00 -13.04 17.28
C ASP A 84 3.54 -14.13 16.31
N LEU A 85 2.41 -13.95 15.62
CA LEU A 85 1.75 -14.89 14.72
C LEU A 85 1.21 -16.16 15.40
N THR A 86 1.05 -16.20 16.71
CA THR A 86 0.28 -17.29 17.34
C THR A 86 -1.21 -17.12 17.01
N PRO A 87 -1.92 -18.23 16.68
CA PRO A 87 -3.33 -18.15 16.31
C PRO A 87 -4.22 -17.67 17.47
N GLY A 88 -5.14 -16.76 17.16
CA GLY A 88 -6.27 -16.36 18.00
C GLY A 88 -7.59 -16.97 17.50
N ALA A 89 -8.71 -16.57 18.11
CA ALA A 89 -10.03 -17.00 17.68
C ALA A 89 -10.41 -16.35 16.33
N ALA A 90 -10.64 -17.15 15.32
CA ALA A 90 -11.09 -16.69 14.02
C ALA A 90 -12.56 -16.27 14.06
N ILE A 91 -12.93 -15.35 13.18
CA ILE A 91 -14.33 -14.91 12.96
C ILE A 91 -14.86 -15.69 11.76
N ASP A 92 -16.01 -16.36 11.94
CA ASP A 92 -16.67 -17.09 10.86
C ASP A 92 -17.40 -16.10 9.91
N VAL A 93 -16.97 -16.08 8.66
CA VAL A 93 -17.61 -15.34 7.56
C VAL A 93 -17.86 -16.28 6.36
N SER A 94 -18.07 -17.59 6.65
CA SER A 94 -18.26 -18.61 5.61
C SER A 94 -19.50 -18.38 4.75
N ALA A 95 -20.52 -17.72 5.29
CA ALA A 95 -21.72 -17.32 4.55
C ALA A 95 -21.40 -16.30 3.43
N ASN A 96 -20.44 -15.41 3.67
CA ASN A 96 -20.04 -14.36 2.74
C ASN A 96 -18.52 -14.09 2.86
N PRO A 97 -17.65 -14.88 2.22
CA PRO A 97 -16.21 -14.75 2.38
C PRO A 97 -15.66 -13.40 1.94
N LEU A 98 -14.84 -12.80 2.80
CA LEU A 98 -14.28 -11.45 2.64
C LEU A 98 -12.91 -11.52 1.96
N TYR A 99 -12.64 -10.59 1.04
CA TYR A 99 -11.40 -10.50 0.26
C TYR A 99 -10.55 -9.29 0.65
N GLY A 100 -11.08 -8.07 0.49
CA GLY A 100 -10.46 -6.84 0.96
C GLY A 100 -10.93 -6.52 2.38
N LEU A 101 -10.09 -5.88 3.18
CA LEU A 101 -10.36 -5.50 4.56
C LEU A 101 -9.99 -4.04 4.81
N GLY A 102 -10.95 -3.25 5.29
CA GLY A 102 -10.73 -1.94 5.88
C GLY A 102 -11.09 -1.99 7.36
N PHE A 103 -10.23 -1.48 8.24
CA PHE A 103 -10.46 -1.60 9.67
C PHE A 103 -10.54 -0.23 10.34
N ASN A 104 -11.58 -0.03 11.14
CA ASN A 104 -11.72 1.12 12.03
C ASN A 104 -11.29 0.72 13.45
N SER A 105 -10.10 1.11 13.85
CA SER A 105 -9.54 0.76 15.15
C SER A 105 -10.26 1.43 16.32
N ARG A 106 -10.91 2.56 16.09
CA ARG A 106 -11.65 3.31 17.13
C ARG A 106 -12.99 2.68 17.47
N THR A 107 -13.69 2.17 16.45
CA THR A 107 -15.00 1.51 16.63
C THR A 107 -14.88 0.00 16.75
N GLN A 108 -13.72 -0.57 16.38
CA GLN A 108 -13.45 -2.01 16.29
C GLN A 108 -14.37 -2.71 15.26
N ILE A 109 -14.71 -1.99 14.19
CA ILE A 109 -15.48 -2.53 13.06
C ILE A 109 -14.53 -2.79 11.88
N LEU A 110 -14.59 -3.99 11.36
CA LEU A 110 -13.93 -4.42 10.14
C LEU A 110 -14.94 -4.36 8.99
N TYR A 111 -14.57 -3.69 7.91
CA TYR A 111 -15.36 -3.65 6.67
C TYR A 111 -14.69 -4.57 5.65
N GLY A 112 -15.33 -5.70 5.38
CA GLY A 112 -14.81 -6.69 4.46
C GLY A 112 -15.54 -6.69 3.12
N THR A 113 -14.79 -6.66 2.02
CA THR A 113 -15.38 -6.72 0.68
C THR A 113 -15.64 -8.18 0.28
N ALA A 114 -16.87 -8.50 -0.03
CA ALA A 114 -17.31 -9.82 -0.48
C ALA A 114 -17.52 -9.80 -1.99
N THR A 115 -16.44 -9.90 -2.75
CA THR A 115 -16.43 -9.77 -4.21
C THR A 115 -17.37 -10.74 -4.94
N ARG A 116 -17.74 -11.86 -4.32
CA ARG A 116 -18.62 -12.87 -4.95
C ARG A 116 -20.09 -12.45 -4.89
N SER A 117 -20.48 -11.69 -3.89
CA SER A 117 -21.86 -11.22 -3.65
C SER A 117 -22.06 -9.74 -3.94
N GLY A 118 -20.99 -9.03 -4.37
CA GLY A 118 -21.07 -7.60 -4.66
C GLY A 118 -21.37 -6.74 -3.41
N SER A 119 -20.95 -7.18 -2.21
CA SER A 119 -21.32 -6.53 -0.96
C SER A 119 -20.11 -6.21 -0.08
N VAL A 120 -20.38 -5.40 0.95
CA VAL A 120 -19.43 -5.12 2.03
C VAL A 120 -20.07 -5.51 3.35
N ASP A 121 -19.43 -6.38 4.11
CA ASP A 121 -19.90 -6.75 5.44
C ASP A 121 -19.17 -5.93 6.51
N ALA A 122 -19.93 -5.35 7.43
CA ALA A 122 -19.39 -4.75 8.64
C ALA A 122 -19.38 -5.79 9.76
N VAL A 123 -18.19 -6.03 10.35
CA VAL A 123 -17.98 -7.07 11.36
C VAL A 123 -17.43 -6.44 12.64
N ASP A 124 -18.13 -6.59 13.76
CA ASP A 124 -17.57 -6.22 15.06
C ASP A 124 -16.54 -7.28 15.48
N VAL A 125 -15.26 -6.91 15.47
CA VAL A 125 -14.17 -7.86 15.76
C VAL A 125 -14.10 -8.29 17.22
N ARG A 126 -14.78 -7.59 18.15
CA ARG A 126 -14.84 -7.96 19.57
C ARG A 126 -15.78 -9.14 19.80
N THR A 127 -16.90 -9.15 19.06
CA THR A 127 -17.95 -10.17 19.18
C THR A 127 -17.85 -11.24 18.10
N GLY A 128 -17.20 -10.93 16.98
CA GLY A 128 -17.15 -11.78 15.79
C GLY A 128 -18.44 -11.78 14.98
N GLN A 129 -19.36 -10.84 15.23
CA GLN A 129 -20.66 -10.79 14.55
C GLN A 129 -20.62 -9.85 13.34
N VAL A 130 -21.25 -10.28 12.25
CA VAL A 130 -21.60 -9.41 11.13
C VAL A 130 -22.76 -8.53 11.60
N VAL A 131 -22.51 -7.22 11.68
CA VAL A 131 -23.49 -6.23 12.17
C VAL A 131 -24.27 -5.56 11.04
N ALA A 132 -23.73 -5.59 9.81
CA ALA A 132 -24.43 -5.11 8.62
C ALA A 132 -23.93 -5.79 7.36
N HIS A 133 -24.83 -5.91 6.37
CA HIS A 133 -24.57 -6.34 5.01
C HIS A 133 -24.93 -5.19 4.07
N ILE A 134 -23.95 -4.62 3.38
CA ILE A 134 -24.06 -3.35 2.65
C ILE A 134 -23.95 -3.65 1.15
N THR A 135 -25.01 -3.31 0.41
CA THR A 135 -25.08 -3.51 -1.04
C THR A 135 -25.51 -2.22 -1.73
N ASP A 136 -25.49 -2.23 -3.04
CA ASP A 136 -26.04 -1.17 -3.89
C ASP A 136 -27.55 -1.31 -4.15
N GLY A 137 -28.29 -1.89 -3.23
CA GLY A 137 -29.71 -2.13 -3.37
C GLY A 137 -30.02 -3.31 -4.29
N ASP A 138 -30.13 -3.06 -5.60
CA ASP A 138 -30.57 -4.07 -6.56
C ASP A 138 -29.45 -4.78 -7.31
N ASP A 139 -28.17 -4.35 -7.15
CA ASP A 139 -27.02 -4.91 -7.87
C ASP A 139 -26.09 -5.69 -6.95
N ASP A 140 -26.23 -7.02 -6.95
CA ASP A 140 -25.32 -7.97 -6.31
C ASP A 140 -24.09 -8.33 -7.18
N SER A 141 -23.97 -7.70 -8.36
CA SER A 141 -22.88 -7.92 -9.32
C SER A 141 -21.70 -6.97 -9.13
N ALA A 142 -21.76 -6.02 -8.21
CA ALA A 142 -20.70 -5.05 -7.98
C ALA A 142 -19.37 -5.75 -7.65
N HIS A 143 -18.33 -5.43 -8.41
CA HIS A 143 -17.01 -5.98 -8.15
C HIS A 143 -16.28 -5.16 -7.06
N VAL A 144 -16.73 -5.30 -5.82
CA VAL A 144 -16.12 -4.67 -4.64
C VAL A 144 -14.71 -5.22 -4.44
N ARG A 145 -13.71 -4.33 -4.17
CA ARG A 145 -12.32 -4.76 -4.10
C ARG A 145 -11.61 -4.34 -2.82
N GLU A 146 -11.21 -3.09 -2.69
CA GLU A 146 -10.42 -2.59 -1.57
C GLU A 146 -11.27 -1.66 -0.72
N ALA A 147 -11.08 -1.71 0.59
CA ALA A 147 -11.74 -0.82 1.54
C ALA A 147 -10.71 -0.05 2.34
N VAL A 148 -10.81 1.28 2.39
CA VAL A 148 -10.00 2.15 3.23
C VAL A 148 -10.90 2.96 4.17
N VAL A 149 -10.42 3.20 5.39
CA VAL A 149 -11.25 3.78 6.46
C VAL A 149 -10.70 5.12 6.90
N ASP A 150 -11.55 6.15 6.86
CA ASP A 150 -11.34 7.41 7.56
C ASP A 150 -11.88 7.30 8.98
N GLU A 151 -11.01 7.03 9.93
CA GLU A 151 -11.40 6.90 11.33
C GLU A 151 -11.83 8.24 11.96
N GLN A 152 -11.37 9.38 11.44
CA GLN A 152 -11.73 10.70 11.98
C GLN A 152 -13.19 11.05 11.63
N ARG A 153 -13.58 10.79 10.39
CA ARG A 153 -14.92 11.07 9.89
C ARG A 153 -15.86 9.88 10.00
N ASN A 154 -15.33 8.72 10.42
CA ASN A 154 -16.03 7.44 10.47
C ASN A 154 -16.68 7.09 9.13
N LYS A 155 -15.92 7.19 8.04
CA LYS A 155 -16.34 6.85 6.67
C LYS A 155 -15.46 5.72 6.12
N VAL A 156 -16.07 4.93 5.25
CA VAL A 156 -15.37 3.86 4.53
C VAL A 156 -15.50 4.09 3.03
N TYR A 157 -14.39 3.99 2.34
CA TYR A 157 -14.31 4.15 0.90
C TYR A 157 -13.95 2.81 0.27
N VAL A 158 -14.80 2.33 -0.62
CA VAL A 158 -14.65 1.00 -1.24
C VAL A 158 -14.54 1.15 -2.75
N THR A 159 -13.47 0.63 -3.34
CA THR A 159 -13.31 0.65 -4.80
C THR A 159 -14.18 -0.42 -5.47
N ILE A 160 -14.89 -0.01 -6.53
CA ILE A 160 -15.76 -0.85 -7.35
C ILE A 160 -15.17 -0.94 -8.75
N VAL A 161 -14.68 -2.12 -9.11
CA VAL A 161 -14.00 -2.35 -10.38
C VAL A 161 -15.00 -2.37 -11.53
N GLY A 162 -14.92 -1.36 -12.39
CA GLY A 162 -15.71 -1.25 -13.62
C GLY A 162 -14.97 -1.76 -14.86
N GLY A 163 -15.34 -1.20 -15.99
CA GLY A 163 -14.71 -1.41 -17.30
C GLY A 163 -13.50 -0.51 -17.55
N ASP A 164 -13.27 -0.20 -18.81
CA ASP A 164 -12.27 0.79 -19.22
C ASP A 164 -12.69 2.20 -18.78
N ALA A 165 -11.74 3.13 -18.77
CA ALA A 165 -12.01 4.52 -18.43
C ALA A 165 -13.10 5.11 -19.36
N GLY A 166 -14.17 5.65 -18.75
CA GLY A 166 -15.28 6.23 -19.50
C GLY A 166 -16.34 5.23 -19.98
N ASP A 167 -16.23 3.94 -19.64
CA ASP A 167 -17.31 2.96 -19.92
C ASP A 167 -18.49 3.19 -19.00
N ALA A 168 -19.50 3.93 -19.50
CA ALA A 168 -20.71 4.24 -18.74
C ALA A 168 -21.59 3.02 -18.44
N SER A 169 -21.40 1.89 -19.13
CA SER A 169 -22.15 0.65 -18.86
C SER A 169 -21.58 -0.13 -17.68
N ARG A 170 -20.30 0.14 -17.31
CA ARG A 170 -19.60 -0.45 -16.19
C ARG A 170 -18.68 0.59 -15.54
N PRO A 171 -19.27 1.60 -14.86
CA PRO A 171 -18.50 2.69 -14.28
C PRO A 171 -17.55 2.18 -13.19
N ASN A 172 -16.34 2.75 -13.18
CA ASN A 172 -15.44 2.60 -12.04
C ASN A 172 -15.89 3.57 -10.96
N GLN A 173 -16.05 3.08 -9.73
CA GLN A 173 -16.63 3.86 -8.66
C GLN A 173 -15.89 3.70 -7.35
N VAL A 174 -16.13 4.64 -6.44
CA VAL A 174 -15.86 4.50 -5.01
C VAL A 174 -17.20 4.60 -4.27
N TRP A 175 -17.55 3.58 -3.52
CA TRP A 175 -18.66 3.65 -2.58
C TRP A 175 -18.21 4.37 -1.31
N VAL A 176 -19.04 5.29 -0.83
CA VAL A 176 -18.86 5.95 0.45
C VAL A 176 -19.87 5.36 1.42
N ILE A 177 -19.37 4.70 2.46
CA ILE A 177 -20.18 4.06 3.48
C ILE A 177 -20.11 4.89 4.76
N ASP A 178 -21.25 5.17 5.37
CA ASP A 178 -21.32 5.78 6.69
C ASP A 178 -21.03 4.74 7.77
N GLY A 179 -19.97 4.96 8.56
CA GLY A 179 -19.54 4.02 9.60
C GLY A 179 -20.38 4.04 10.86
N ALA A 180 -21.31 5.00 11.03
CA ALA A 180 -22.20 5.02 12.17
C ALA A 180 -23.49 4.25 11.91
N THR A 181 -23.98 4.30 10.67
CA THR A 181 -25.22 3.61 10.24
C THR A 181 -24.94 2.32 9.48
N HIS A 182 -23.69 2.08 9.08
CA HIS A 182 -23.28 0.96 8.21
C HIS A 182 -24.11 0.89 6.92
N SER A 183 -24.33 2.03 6.27
CA SER A 183 -25.12 2.11 5.04
C SER A 183 -24.36 2.83 3.94
N LEU A 184 -24.64 2.46 2.68
CA LEU A 184 -24.12 3.17 1.52
C LEU A 184 -24.71 4.59 1.48
N GLU A 185 -23.85 5.60 1.58
CA GLU A 185 -24.25 7.01 1.58
C GLU A 185 -24.30 7.59 0.17
N ARG A 186 -23.28 7.31 -0.62
CA ARG A 186 -23.18 7.77 -2.03
C ARG A 186 -22.17 6.96 -2.81
N LYS A 187 -22.20 7.12 -4.13
CA LYS A 187 -21.23 6.60 -5.08
C LYS A 187 -20.49 7.77 -5.73
N ILE A 188 -19.21 7.60 -5.97
CA ILE A 188 -18.37 8.56 -6.69
C ILE A 188 -17.85 7.87 -7.94
N ASP A 189 -18.17 8.38 -9.12
CA ASP A 189 -17.59 7.90 -10.37
C ASP A 189 -16.14 8.37 -10.47
N VAL A 190 -15.22 7.48 -10.81
CA VAL A 190 -13.80 7.80 -10.91
C VAL A 190 -13.31 7.65 -12.35
N PRO A 191 -12.44 8.59 -12.83
CA PRO A 191 -12.07 8.67 -14.24
C PRO A 191 -10.97 7.70 -14.67
N VAL A 192 -10.70 6.64 -13.89
CA VAL A 192 -9.71 5.61 -14.19
C VAL A 192 -10.35 4.35 -14.74
N GLY A 193 -9.60 3.55 -15.49
CA GLY A 193 -10.06 2.25 -15.98
C GLY A 193 -9.59 1.11 -15.07
N GLY A 194 -10.53 0.22 -14.67
CA GLY A 194 -10.24 -0.90 -13.80
C GLY A 194 -9.70 -0.45 -12.45
N VAL A 195 -10.47 0.35 -11.70
CA VAL A 195 -10.06 0.88 -10.38
C VAL A 195 -9.70 -0.25 -9.42
N THR A 196 -8.57 -0.10 -8.72
CA THR A 196 -8.05 -1.16 -7.83
C THR A 196 -7.68 -0.64 -6.44
N GLY A 197 -6.48 -0.10 -6.27
CA GLY A 197 -5.96 0.36 -5.00
C GLY A 197 -6.49 1.73 -4.60
N ALA A 198 -6.51 2.00 -3.29
CA ALA A 198 -6.90 3.29 -2.74
C ALA A 198 -6.01 3.71 -1.57
N ALA A 199 -5.75 5.02 -1.43
CA ALA A 199 -5.05 5.60 -0.29
C ALA A 199 -5.71 6.91 0.14
N LEU A 200 -5.84 7.13 1.45
CA LEU A 200 -6.48 8.31 2.03
C LEU A 200 -5.46 9.36 2.46
N ASP A 201 -5.72 10.60 2.06
CA ASP A 201 -5.20 11.78 2.70
C ASP A 201 -6.31 12.38 3.59
N VAL A 202 -6.27 11.97 4.84
CA VAL A 202 -7.32 12.33 5.82
C VAL A 202 -7.31 13.83 6.10
N GLU A 203 -6.13 14.47 6.14
CA GLU A 203 -5.99 15.88 6.46
C GLU A 203 -6.63 16.78 5.40
N ASN A 204 -6.38 16.48 4.12
CA ASN A 204 -6.90 17.24 3.00
C ASN A 204 -8.21 16.67 2.42
N ASN A 205 -8.79 15.65 3.06
CA ASN A 205 -10.03 14.99 2.62
C ASN A 205 -9.97 14.53 1.16
N ARG A 206 -8.84 13.89 0.78
CA ARG A 206 -8.60 13.37 -0.58
C ARG A 206 -8.48 11.85 -0.57
N LEU A 207 -8.90 11.24 -1.67
CA LEU A 207 -8.67 9.83 -1.95
C LEU A 207 -7.87 9.70 -3.24
N PHE A 208 -6.81 8.91 -3.21
CA PHE A 208 -6.07 8.52 -4.39
C PHE A 208 -6.47 7.12 -4.80
N VAL A 209 -6.77 6.90 -6.08
CA VAL A 209 -7.14 5.57 -6.61
C VAL A 209 -6.31 5.23 -7.83
N THR A 210 -5.92 3.95 -7.95
CA THR A 210 -5.18 3.44 -9.11
C THR A 210 -6.12 2.87 -10.15
N GLY A 211 -5.85 3.14 -11.43
CA GLY A 211 -6.51 2.55 -12.58
C GLY A 211 -5.64 1.52 -13.28
N MET A 212 -5.93 0.23 -13.08
CA MET A 212 -5.09 -0.85 -13.58
C MET A 212 -5.05 -0.92 -15.12
N SER A 213 -6.14 -0.64 -15.82
CA SER A 213 -6.18 -0.66 -17.27
C SER A 213 -5.81 0.66 -17.92
N SER A 214 -6.06 1.80 -17.24
CA SER A 214 -5.69 3.14 -17.73
C SER A 214 -4.27 3.55 -17.38
N ALA A 215 -3.61 2.86 -16.46
CA ALA A 215 -2.25 3.13 -15.98
C ALA A 215 -2.08 4.49 -15.27
N ASP A 216 -3.12 4.96 -14.61
CA ASP A 216 -3.18 6.27 -13.95
C ASP A 216 -3.38 6.15 -12.44
N VAL A 217 -3.16 7.26 -11.75
CA VAL A 217 -3.68 7.56 -10.41
C VAL A 217 -4.62 8.75 -10.54
N ALA A 218 -5.83 8.65 -9.99
CA ALA A 218 -6.72 9.80 -9.82
C ALA A 218 -6.70 10.29 -8.38
N ALA A 219 -6.71 11.62 -8.21
CA ALA A 219 -6.95 12.29 -6.93
C ALA A 219 -8.40 12.76 -6.90
N ILE A 220 -9.13 12.38 -5.87
CA ILE A 220 -10.57 12.67 -5.70
C ILE A 220 -10.74 13.55 -4.46
N ASP A 221 -11.42 14.68 -4.61
CA ASP A 221 -11.91 15.46 -3.48
C ASP A 221 -13.12 14.75 -2.87
N LEU A 222 -13.00 14.33 -1.62
CA LEU A 222 -14.05 13.56 -0.95
C LEU A 222 -15.24 14.43 -0.48
N ALA A 223 -15.14 15.76 -0.49
CA ALA A 223 -16.27 16.62 -0.20
C ALA A 223 -17.21 16.75 -1.41
N THR A 224 -16.64 16.95 -2.60
CA THR A 224 -17.38 17.14 -3.84
C THR A 224 -17.62 15.82 -4.60
N GLY A 225 -16.69 14.87 -4.50
CA GLY A 225 -16.64 13.67 -5.32
C GLY A 225 -15.99 13.88 -6.69
N GLU A 226 -15.41 15.05 -6.92
CA GLU A 226 -14.80 15.38 -8.21
C GLU A 226 -13.33 14.95 -8.25
N ALA A 227 -12.85 14.54 -9.42
CA ALA A 227 -11.44 14.30 -9.65
C ALA A 227 -10.70 15.64 -9.77
N THR A 228 -9.72 15.85 -8.90
CA THR A 228 -8.84 17.03 -8.89
C THR A 228 -7.51 16.79 -9.60
N GLY A 229 -7.21 15.55 -9.93
CA GLY A 229 -6.03 15.13 -10.70
C GLY A 229 -6.24 13.79 -11.36
N LEU A 230 -5.60 13.61 -12.53
CA LEU A 230 -5.50 12.33 -13.22
C LEU A 230 -4.09 12.24 -13.80
N TRP A 231 -3.26 11.37 -13.24
CA TRP A 231 -1.82 11.38 -13.46
C TRP A 231 -1.31 10.04 -13.96
N PRO A 232 -0.69 9.99 -15.15
CA PRO A 232 -0.05 8.78 -15.65
C PRO A 232 1.08 8.32 -14.71
N THR A 233 1.08 7.05 -14.35
CA THR A 233 2.15 6.46 -13.51
C THR A 233 3.44 6.21 -14.31
N GLY A 234 3.34 6.17 -15.62
CA GLY A 234 4.44 5.76 -16.50
C GLY A 234 4.83 4.29 -16.34
N SER A 235 3.99 3.48 -15.66
CA SER A 235 4.18 2.05 -15.41
C SER A 235 2.94 1.29 -15.85
N GLU A 236 3.09 -0.03 -16.07
CA GLU A 236 2.00 -0.88 -16.55
C GLU A 236 1.24 -1.51 -15.37
N ARG A 237 -0.09 -1.46 -15.44
CA ARG A 237 -1.00 -2.10 -14.49
C ARG A 237 -0.72 -1.70 -13.03
N PRO A 238 -0.81 -0.40 -12.67
CA PRO A 238 -0.76 0.00 -11.27
C PRO A 238 -1.93 -0.65 -10.52
N THR A 239 -1.64 -1.28 -9.38
CA THR A 239 -2.62 -2.10 -8.66
C THR A 239 -2.91 -1.64 -7.25
N ASN A 240 -1.96 -0.94 -6.63
CA ASN A 240 -2.12 -0.47 -5.26
C ASN A 240 -1.31 0.81 -5.05
N VAL A 241 -1.75 1.63 -4.10
CA VAL A 241 -1.13 2.91 -3.76
C VAL A 241 -1.08 3.09 -2.25
N ALA A 242 0.00 3.67 -1.74
CA ALA A 242 0.12 4.16 -0.37
C ALA A 242 0.44 5.65 -0.37
N PHE A 243 0.01 6.36 0.66
CA PHE A 243 0.23 7.80 0.83
C PHE A 243 1.11 8.09 2.03
N ASP A 244 2.09 8.97 1.83
CA ASP A 244 2.91 9.55 2.89
C ASP A 244 2.49 11.00 3.14
N ALA A 245 1.77 11.23 4.22
CA ALA A 245 1.27 12.56 4.59
C ALA A 245 2.38 13.55 4.97
N ARG A 246 3.56 13.07 5.43
CA ARG A 246 4.66 13.95 5.82
C ARG A 246 5.42 14.52 4.62
N GLY A 247 5.64 13.66 3.63
CA GLY A 247 6.38 14.01 2.41
C GLY A 247 5.49 14.38 1.23
N ASP A 248 4.17 14.35 1.39
CA ASP A 248 3.16 14.52 0.32
C ASP A 248 3.50 13.66 -0.91
N ARG A 249 3.74 12.35 -0.64
CA ARG A 249 4.20 11.39 -1.66
C ARG A 249 3.22 10.24 -1.82
N LEU A 250 3.06 9.81 -3.06
CA LEU A 250 2.38 8.56 -3.40
C LEU A 250 3.41 7.49 -3.75
N PHE A 251 3.17 6.29 -3.27
CA PHE A 251 3.92 5.09 -3.61
C PHE A 251 2.99 4.15 -4.36
N VAL A 252 3.27 3.91 -5.64
CA VAL A 252 2.40 3.12 -6.51
C VAL A 252 3.10 1.83 -6.91
N ALA A 253 2.51 0.68 -6.55
CA ALA A 253 2.97 -0.63 -7.01
C ALA A 253 2.31 -0.99 -8.35
N SER A 254 3.12 -1.37 -9.34
CA SER A 254 2.66 -1.66 -10.70
C SER A 254 2.95 -3.11 -11.06
N GLN A 255 1.89 -3.93 -11.11
CA GLN A 255 2.00 -5.37 -11.32
C GLN A 255 2.57 -5.74 -12.70
N GLY A 256 2.28 -4.95 -13.73
CA GLY A 256 2.73 -5.24 -15.10
C GLY A 256 4.21 -4.99 -15.30
N SER A 257 4.71 -3.85 -14.84
CA SER A 257 6.12 -3.46 -14.98
C SER A 257 7.02 -3.97 -13.84
N GLY A 258 6.47 -4.43 -12.71
CA GLY A 258 7.25 -4.95 -11.57
C GLY A 258 8.05 -3.86 -10.87
N ASP A 259 7.49 -2.67 -10.73
CA ASP A 259 8.16 -1.52 -10.15
C ASP A 259 7.31 -0.77 -9.11
N LEU A 260 8.00 0.06 -8.35
CA LEU A 260 7.46 1.10 -7.50
C LEU A 260 7.63 2.45 -8.19
N THR A 261 6.54 3.18 -8.44
CA THR A 261 6.58 4.57 -8.86
C THR A 261 6.34 5.47 -7.65
N VAL A 262 7.24 6.42 -7.39
CA VAL A 262 7.08 7.47 -6.38
C VAL A 262 6.64 8.74 -7.08
N MET A 263 5.54 9.34 -6.63
CA MET A 263 4.95 10.54 -7.22
C MET A 263 4.71 11.61 -6.15
N ASN A 264 4.72 12.86 -6.54
CA ASN A 264 4.25 13.96 -5.71
C ASN A 264 2.71 13.93 -5.66
N ALA A 265 2.12 13.98 -4.47
CA ALA A 265 0.68 13.87 -4.29
C ALA A 265 -0.10 15.16 -4.57
N ALA A 266 0.59 16.30 -4.78
CA ALA A 266 -0.06 17.55 -5.11
C ALA A 266 -0.32 17.71 -6.63
N ASP A 267 0.61 17.21 -7.47
CA ASP A 267 0.58 17.43 -8.92
C ASP A 267 0.80 16.18 -9.78
N GLY A 268 1.06 15.02 -9.15
CA GLY A 268 1.31 13.77 -9.84
C GLY A 268 2.68 13.65 -10.50
N ALA A 269 3.60 14.59 -10.27
CA ALA A 269 4.95 14.53 -10.86
C ALA A 269 5.69 13.27 -10.38
N ILE A 270 6.25 12.50 -11.32
CA ILE A 270 7.04 11.31 -11.01
C ILE A 270 8.38 11.75 -10.42
N ILE A 271 8.64 11.34 -9.17
CA ILE A 271 9.89 11.62 -8.46
C ILE A 271 10.92 10.53 -8.79
N LYS A 272 10.51 9.26 -8.73
CA LYS A 272 11.40 8.11 -8.91
C LYS A 272 10.63 6.88 -9.38
N LYS A 273 11.32 6.02 -10.13
CA LYS A 273 10.88 4.65 -10.41
C LYS A 273 11.96 3.68 -9.93
N THR A 274 11.57 2.67 -9.17
CA THR A 274 12.48 1.67 -8.62
C THR A 274 11.97 0.28 -8.99
N PRO A 275 12.74 -0.50 -9.76
CA PRO A 275 12.40 -1.91 -10.01
C PRO A 275 12.36 -2.69 -8.69
N THR A 276 11.32 -3.47 -8.46
CA THR A 276 11.14 -4.23 -7.22
C THR A 276 11.12 -5.73 -7.45
N GLY A 277 10.33 -6.19 -8.40
CA GLY A 277 10.22 -7.60 -8.72
C GLY A 277 8.96 -7.91 -9.52
N GLU A 278 8.94 -9.06 -10.17
CA GLU A 278 7.83 -9.49 -11.01
C GLU A 278 6.53 -9.52 -10.20
N GLY A 279 5.53 -8.80 -10.72
CA GLY A 279 4.21 -8.75 -10.14
C GLY A 279 4.08 -7.91 -8.89
N ALA A 280 4.69 -6.72 -8.83
CA ALA A 280 4.51 -5.76 -7.75
C ALA A 280 3.03 -5.42 -7.56
N LEU A 281 2.39 -6.11 -6.61
CA LEU A 281 0.93 -6.11 -6.45
C LEU A 281 0.45 -5.09 -5.42
N SER A 282 1.13 -5.00 -4.30
CA SER A 282 0.71 -4.20 -3.14
C SER A 282 1.90 -3.43 -2.57
N VAL A 283 1.62 -2.28 -1.99
CA VAL A 283 2.60 -1.41 -1.36
C VAL A 283 2.10 -0.91 -0.01
N ALA A 284 2.99 -0.86 0.97
CA ALA A 284 2.73 -0.23 2.26
C ALA A 284 3.91 0.68 2.63
N TYR A 285 3.61 1.82 3.23
CA TYR A 285 4.61 2.76 3.73
C TYR A 285 4.63 2.76 5.26
N ASN A 286 5.83 2.66 5.82
CA ASN A 286 6.04 2.75 7.25
C ASN A 286 6.65 4.11 7.61
N PRO A 287 5.85 5.06 8.13
CA PRO A 287 6.35 6.38 8.51
C PRO A 287 7.25 6.35 9.76
N GLY A 288 7.26 5.25 10.51
CA GLY A 288 8.07 5.09 11.71
C GLY A 288 9.57 4.93 11.42
N ASN A 289 9.90 4.34 10.28
CA ASN A 289 11.29 4.11 9.85
C ASN A 289 11.57 4.57 8.41
N ASP A 290 10.63 5.29 7.77
CA ASP A 290 10.70 5.78 6.39
C ASP A 290 11.06 4.66 5.39
N GLN A 291 10.34 3.53 5.47
CA GLN A 291 10.54 2.40 4.57
C GLN A 291 9.26 2.07 3.80
N ILE A 292 9.43 1.68 2.55
CA ILE A 292 8.37 1.30 1.63
C ILE A 292 8.51 -0.20 1.36
N TYR A 293 7.44 -0.95 1.54
CA TYR A 293 7.39 -2.40 1.35
C TYR A 293 6.53 -2.73 0.14
N VAL A 294 7.07 -3.46 -0.83
CA VAL A 294 6.36 -3.84 -2.06
C VAL A 294 6.27 -5.36 -2.16
N ALA A 295 5.06 -5.89 -2.17
CA ALA A 295 4.80 -7.32 -2.35
C ALA A 295 4.84 -7.69 -3.84
N ASN A 296 5.83 -8.48 -4.23
CA ASN A 296 6.04 -8.93 -5.61
C ASN A 296 5.45 -10.34 -5.78
N ARG A 297 4.21 -10.37 -6.23
CA ARG A 297 3.37 -11.58 -6.22
C ARG A 297 3.99 -12.75 -6.99
N GLN A 298 4.46 -12.52 -8.21
CA GLN A 298 5.04 -13.57 -9.06
C GLN A 298 6.45 -13.96 -8.57
N ALA A 299 7.23 -13.01 -8.09
CA ALA A 299 8.57 -13.27 -7.57
C ALA A 299 8.57 -13.99 -6.21
N GLY A 300 7.47 -13.94 -5.43
CA GLY A 300 7.42 -14.52 -4.08
C GLY A 300 8.21 -13.73 -3.03
N THR A 301 8.45 -12.44 -3.28
CA THR A 301 9.29 -11.59 -2.44
C THR A 301 8.57 -10.35 -1.95
N VAL A 302 9.11 -9.74 -0.91
CA VAL A 302 8.85 -8.34 -0.54
C VAL A 302 10.14 -7.55 -0.72
N THR A 303 10.09 -6.52 -1.56
CA THR A 303 11.19 -5.57 -1.71
C THR A 303 10.99 -4.43 -0.72
N VAL A 304 12.06 -4.10 0.01
CA VAL A 304 12.08 -2.97 0.94
C VAL A 304 12.90 -1.84 0.33
N VAL A 305 12.30 -0.67 0.25
CA VAL A 305 12.89 0.53 -0.37
C VAL A 305 12.97 1.63 0.69
N GLY A 306 14.11 2.32 0.77
CA GLY A 306 14.29 3.47 1.66
C GLY A 306 13.52 4.68 1.17
N GLY A 307 12.86 5.42 2.05
CA GLY A 307 12.08 6.61 1.69
C GLY A 307 12.94 7.85 1.40
N ALA A 308 14.20 7.90 1.84
CA ALA A 308 15.07 9.05 1.67
C ALA A 308 15.63 9.18 0.24
N ASP A 309 16.02 8.08 -0.38
CA ASP A 309 16.71 8.03 -1.67
C ASP A 309 16.12 7.01 -2.65
N TYR A 310 15.13 6.26 -2.18
CA TYR A 310 14.44 5.20 -2.93
C TYR A 310 15.37 4.06 -3.37
N ALA A 311 16.45 3.82 -2.63
CA ALA A 311 17.33 2.68 -2.83
C ALA A 311 16.68 1.41 -2.28
N VAL A 312 16.92 0.28 -2.97
CA VAL A 312 16.52 -1.04 -2.47
C VAL A 312 17.40 -1.43 -1.29
N LEU A 313 16.79 -1.58 -0.11
CA LEU A 313 17.47 -1.98 1.13
C LEU A 313 17.52 -3.50 1.28
N ALA A 314 16.48 -4.20 0.87
CA ALA A 314 16.36 -5.64 0.95
C ALA A 314 15.38 -6.19 -0.08
N ASN A 315 15.56 -7.47 -0.44
CA ASN A 315 14.58 -8.25 -1.19
C ASN A 315 14.37 -9.59 -0.46
N LEU A 316 13.24 -9.70 0.24
CA LEU A 316 12.98 -10.75 1.22
C LEU A 316 12.08 -11.84 0.64
N GLN A 317 12.51 -13.10 0.72
CA GLN A 317 11.67 -14.24 0.39
C GLN A 317 10.61 -14.41 1.48
N THR A 318 9.32 -14.26 1.15
CA THR A 318 8.23 -14.34 2.12
C THR A 318 7.37 -15.59 1.94
N GLY A 319 7.13 -15.98 0.71
CA GLY A 319 6.31 -17.15 0.41
C GLY A 319 5.74 -17.13 -0.99
N THR A 320 4.81 -18.03 -1.27
CA THR A 320 4.13 -18.07 -2.57
C THR A 320 3.14 -16.91 -2.69
N PHE A 321 3.17 -16.22 -3.79
CA PHE A 321 2.19 -15.17 -4.13
C PHE A 321 1.88 -14.20 -2.97
N PRO A 322 2.86 -13.42 -2.46
CA PRO A 322 2.56 -12.38 -1.49
C PRO A 322 1.46 -11.43 -2.03
N GLN A 323 0.48 -11.11 -1.16
CA GLN A 323 -0.71 -10.34 -1.55
C GLN A 323 -0.65 -8.93 -0.98
N THR A 324 -0.81 -8.79 0.34
CA THR A 324 -0.93 -7.51 1.00
C THR A 324 -0.09 -7.44 2.27
N ILE A 325 0.07 -6.23 2.78
CA ILE A 325 1.03 -5.90 3.82
C ILE A 325 0.33 -5.06 4.88
N ALA A 326 0.45 -5.46 6.14
CA ALA A 326 0.06 -4.65 7.30
C ALA A 326 1.29 -4.28 8.12
N ILE A 327 1.24 -3.13 8.78
CA ILE A 327 2.33 -2.61 9.60
C ILE A 327 1.82 -2.32 11.02
N ASP A 328 2.56 -2.76 12.02
CA ASP A 328 2.39 -2.33 13.39
C ASP A 328 3.15 -1.01 13.59
N PRO A 329 2.46 0.11 13.77
CA PRO A 329 3.10 1.43 13.87
C PRO A 329 3.89 1.61 15.17
N ALA A 330 3.63 0.79 16.18
CA ALA A 330 4.32 0.89 17.48
C ALA A 330 5.69 0.20 17.47
N THR A 331 5.81 -0.92 16.74
CA THR A 331 7.03 -1.74 16.72
C THR A 331 7.75 -1.75 15.38
N ASN A 332 7.14 -1.19 14.33
CA ASN A 332 7.56 -1.28 12.93
C ASN A 332 7.58 -2.71 12.38
N ALA A 333 6.92 -3.65 13.05
CA ALA A 333 6.75 -5.01 12.55
C ALA A 333 5.85 -5.01 11.30
N VAL A 334 6.20 -5.81 10.31
CA VAL A 334 5.49 -5.91 9.04
C VAL A 334 4.98 -7.33 8.85
N TYR A 335 3.73 -7.44 8.47
CA TYR A 335 3.02 -8.71 8.26
C TYR A 335 2.61 -8.81 6.80
N VAL A 336 2.90 -9.94 6.17
CA VAL A 336 2.65 -10.18 4.75
C VAL A 336 1.84 -11.44 4.57
N THR A 337 0.71 -11.35 3.86
CA THR A 337 -0.05 -12.53 3.44
C THR A 337 0.58 -13.14 2.20
N ASN A 338 0.73 -14.46 2.19
CA ASN A 338 1.16 -15.23 1.03
C ASN A 338 0.07 -16.26 0.67
N LYS A 339 -0.35 -16.26 -0.58
CA LYS A 339 -1.43 -17.11 -1.06
C LYS A 339 -0.89 -18.36 -1.73
N ALA A 340 -1.49 -19.51 -1.45
CA ALA A 340 -1.11 -20.77 -2.09
C ALA A 340 -1.41 -20.73 -3.61
N ARG A 341 -0.63 -21.50 -4.36
CA ARG A 341 -0.91 -21.78 -5.77
C ARG A 341 -2.18 -22.62 -5.86
N GLY A 342 -3.17 -22.08 -6.54
CA GLY A 342 -4.41 -22.80 -6.85
C GLY A 342 -4.32 -23.54 -8.18
N LEU A 343 -5.35 -24.32 -8.48
CA LEU A 343 -5.51 -24.91 -9.79
C LEU A 343 -5.76 -23.82 -10.86
N PRO A 344 -5.28 -24.01 -12.10
CA PRO A 344 -5.69 -23.19 -13.23
C PRO A 344 -7.21 -23.14 -13.37
N ARG A 345 -7.75 -22.04 -13.90
CA ARG A 345 -9.21 -21.87 -14.06
C ARG A 345 -9.87 -22.96 -14.91
N ASN A 346 -9.11 -23.54 -15.85
CA ASN A 346 -9.53 -24.59 -16.79
C ASN A 346 -9.05 -25.98 -16.37
N ALA A 347 -8.61 -26.17 -15.14
CA ALA A 347 -8.21 -27.49 -14.66
C ALA A 347 -9.40 -28.48 -14.71
N PRO A 348 -9.20 -29.73 -15.18
CA PRO A 348 -10.24 -30.74 -15.19
C PRO A 348 -10.82 -30.98 -13.78
N ALA A 349 -12.11 -31.32 -13.72
CA ALA A 349 -12.73 -31.68 -12.43
C ALA A 349 -11.99 -32.88 -11.80
N GLY A 350 -11.76 -32.81 -10.49
CA GLY A 350 -11.02 -33.83 -9.74
C GLY A 350 -9.49 -33.71 -9.81
N THR A 351 -8.95 -32.67 -10.49
CA THR A 351 -7.50 -32.41 -10.43
C THR A 351 -7.09 -32.10 -8.99
N PRO A 352 -6.07 -32.80 -8.44
CA PRO A 352 -5.60 -32.52 -7.08
C PRO A 352 -5.03 -31.09 -6.95
N VAL A 353 -5.40 -30.41 -5.88
CA VAL A 353 -4.80 -29.08 -5.58
C VAL A 353 -3.34 -29.30 -5.20
N PRO A 354 -2.40 -28.55 -5.79
CA PRO A 354 -0.98 -28.66 -5.45
C PRO A 354 -0.74 -28.37 -3.96
N VAL A 355 0.11 -29.17 -3.33
CA VAL A 355 0.60 -28.86 -1.99
C VAL A 355 1.62 -27.74 -2.11
N ASP A 356 1.34 -26.63 -1.44
CA ASP A 356 2.20 -25.44 -1.43
C ASP A 356 2.62 -25.11 0.01
N PRO A 357 3.79 -25.56 0.46
CA PRO A 357 4.25 -25.30 1.84
C PRO A 357 4.44 -23.82 2.15
N ALA A 358 4.79 -23.01 1.17
CA ALA A 358 5.04 -21.57 1.31
C ALA A 358 3.81 -20.69 1.01
N GLY A 359 2.70 -21.29 0.55
CA GLY A 359 1.44 -20.58 0.32
C GLY A 359 0.52 -20.63 1.55
N ASP A 360 -0.51 -19.80 1.57
CA ASP A 360 -1.45 -19.61 2.68
C ASP A 360 -0.73 -19.44 4.02
N THR A 361 0.27 -18.56 4.01
CA THR A 361 1.07 -18.21 5.19
C THR A 361 0.99 -16.72 5.46
N VAL A 362 1.18 -16.34 6.73
CA VAL A 362 1.52 -14.95 7.11
C VAL A 362 2.98 -14.95 7.54
N THR A 363 3.74 -14.02 6.95
CA THR A 363 5.16 -13.80 7.24
C THR A 363 5.34 -12.55 8.08
N LEU A 364 6.12 -12.67 9.17
CA LEU A 364 6.55 -11.56 10.02
C LEU A 364 7.95 -11.11 9.60
N ILE A 365 8.07 -9.80 9.33
CA ILE A 365 9.33 -9.11 9.04
C ILE A 365 9.56 -8.09 10.17
N ARG A 366 10.81 -7.95 10.60
CA ARG A 366 11.22 -6.92 11.57
C ARG A 366 12.45 -6.17 11.08
N PRO A 367 12.56 -4.88 11.45
CA PRO A 367 13.75 -4.07 11.22
C PRO A 367 14.99 -4.66 11.87
#